data_5af804029938cbbc33f67d795504bfbd
#
_entry.id   5af804029938cbbc33f67d795504bfbd
#
_cell.length_a   1.000
_cell.length_b   1.000
_cell.length_c   1.000
_cell.angle_alpha   90.00
_cell.angle_beta   90.00
_cell.angle_gamma   90.00
#
_symmetry.space_group_name_H-M   'P 1'
#
loop_
_entity.id
_entity.type
_entity.pdbx_description
1 polymer ?
#
loop_
_entity_poly.entity_id
_entity_poly.type
_entity_poly.pdbx_seq_one_letter_code
_entity_poly.pdbx_strand_id
1 'polypeptide(L)'
;MYRRVGGVPVWPRVIGFLDSQVAPLLRENYDDAVGRRLMRSAGGLVAVAGICLYDADRQAAAQRYFFDALRLAKASGDRGFGGYIVALLANLSMSLGRYRQVVQYAETAMRGAGGCLSPALLSDLCTLQAKAYARMGDRVQCHEQMRRAERMTGRIRRSEEPPETGYVQRGLLEVQHAEALRQLGDLAQAQAYAEEALTTAESSHLRSQVHRFATLAMVLAARGQVEEAAGVAHRMLDGAQGMESRRLRERMLAVCGAIRAKGAGSAAREFVERAKDQLSTPI
;
A
#
# COMPACT_ATOMS: atom_id res chain seq x y z
N MET A 1 13.06 -8.19 2.40
CA MET A 1 12.60 -9.60 2.34
C MET A 1 11.10 -9.67 2.01
N TYR A 2 10.16 -9.16 2.84
CA TYR A 2 8.71 -9.29 2.61
C TYR A 2 8.22 -8.73 1.26
N ARG A 3 8.87 -7.70 0.71
CA ARG A 3 8.52 -7.11 -0.60
C ARG A 3 8.76 -8.06 -1.79
N ARG A 4 9.54 -9.14 -1.61
CA ARG A 4 9.83 -10.14 -2.64
C ARG A 4 8.99 -11.40 -2.48
N VAL A 5 8.82 -11.87 -1.25
CA VAL A 5 8.19 -13.16 -0.96
C VAL A 5 6.78 -13.04 -0.34
N GLY A 6 6.34 -11.83 0.01
CA GLY A 6 5.09 -11.60 0.73
C GLY A 6 5.27 -11.59 2.25
N GLY A 7 4.20 -11.27 2.96
CA GLY A 7 4.19 -11.16 4.42
C GLY A 7 3.98 -12.50 5.14
N VAL A 8 3.34 -13.46 4.48
CA VAL A 8 2.96 -14.74 5.09
C VAL A 8 4.18 -15.51 5.65
N PRO A 9 5.26 -15.75 4.89
CA PRO A 9 6.41 -16.49 5.40
C PRO A 9 7.31 -15.64 6.33
N VAL A 10 7.09 -14.32 6.42
CA VAL A 10 7.99 -13.41 7.12
C VAL A 10 7.50 -13.05 8.52
N TRP A 11 6.18 -12.92 8.73
CA TRP A 11 5.65 -12.42 10.00
C TRP A 11 6.02 -13.29 11.22
N PRO A 12 6.08 -14.65 11.16
CA PRO A 12 6.44 -15.45 12.34
C PRO A 12 7.87 -15.19 12.79
N ARG A 13 8.78 -15.03 11.82
CA ARG A 13 10.21 -14.75 12.08
C ARG A 13 10.41 -13.36 12.70
N VAL A 14 9.67 -12.34 12.23
CA VAL A 14 9.76 -10.99 12.77
C VAL A 14 9.22 -10.96 14.20
N ILE A 15 8.10 -11.62 14.46
CA ILE A 15 7.52 -11.70 15.81
C ILE A 15 8.46 -12.47 16.75
N GLY A 16 8.98 -13.63 16.35
CA GLY A 16 9.93 -14.36 17.15
C GLY A 16 11.19 -13.53 17.52
N PHE A 17 11.70 -12.73 16.58
CA PHE A 17 12.81 -11.81 16.85
C PHE A 17 12.40 -10.67 17.82
N LEU A 18 11.22 -10.10 17.65
CA LEU A 18 10.70 -9.07 18.56
C LEU A 18 10.60 -9.60 20.00
N ASP A 19 10.04 -10.80 20.17
CA ASP A 19 9.81 -11.39 21.50
C ASP A 19 11.14 -11.82 22.16
N SER A 20 12.06 -12.41 21.40
CA SER A 20 13.30 -12.97 21.96
C SER A 20 14.45 -11.98 22.11
N GLN A 21 14.54 -10.98 21.22
CA GLN A 21 15.68 -10.09 21.17
C GLN A 21 15.32 -8.63 21.53
N VAL A 22 14.16 -8.14 21.10
CA VAL A 22 13.80 -6.72 21.26
C VAL A 22 13.08 -6.47 22.58
N ALA A 23 12.12 -7.33 22.95
CA ALA A 23 11.35 -7.15 24.18
C ALA A 23 12.18 -7.13 25.47
N PRO A 24 13.25 -7.94 25.65
CA PRO A 24 14.15 -7.82 26.78
C PRO A 24 14.83 -6.44 26.83
N LEU A 25 15.35 -5.96 25.69
CA LEU A 25 16.01 -4.65 25.63
C LEU A 25 15.09 -3.50 26.04
N LEU A 26 13.80 -3.56 25.70
CA LEU A 26 12.84 -2.51 26.08
C LEU A 26 12.54 -2.45 27.58
N ARG A 27 13.01 -3.41 28.38
CA ARG A 27 12.83 -3.46 29.84
C ARG A 27 14.06 -2.94 30.61
N GLU A 28 15.18 -2.77 29.93
CA GLU A 28 16.40 -2.27 30.52
C GLU A 28 16.37 -0.74 30.70
N ASN A 29 17.23 -0.25 31.59
CA ASN A 29 17.41 1.17 31.82
C ASN A 29 18.48 1.74 30.89
N TYR A 30 18.16 2.82 30.21
CA TYR A 30 19.04 3.53 29.29
C TYR A 30 19.03 5.02 29.59
N ASP A 31 20.10 5.73 29.20
CA ASP A 31 20.00 7.18 29.12
C ASP A 31 18.93 7.61 28.06
N ASP A 32 18.46 8.84 28.20
CA ASP A 32 17.36 9.37 27.36
C ASP A 32 17.66 9.28 25.85
N ALA A 33 18.90 9.48 25.44
CA ALA A 33 19.28 9.50 24.04
C ALA A 33 19.29 8.07 23.45
N VAL A 34 19.85 7.11 24.18
CA VAL A 34 19.86 5.69 23.79
C VAL A 34 18.43 5.14 23.84
N GLY A 35 17.68 5.45 24.91
CA GLY A 35 16.29 5.03 25.06
C GLY A 35 15.42 5.50 23.89
N ARG A 36 15.49 6.78 23.49
CA ARG A 36 14.73 7.28 22.32
C ARG A 36 15.10 6.58 21.03
N ARG A 37 16.40 6.33 20.78
CA ARG A 37 16.84 5.58 19.57
C ARG A 37 16.37 4.14 19.58
N LEU A 38 16.40 3.48 20.74
CA LEU A 38 15.90 2.12 20.93
C LEU A 38 14.39 2.06 20.63
N MET A 39 13.58 2.96 21.22
CA MET A 39 12.15 3.04 20.97
C MET A 39 11.83 3.28 19.49
N ARG A 40 12.60 4.15 18.81
CA ARG A 40 12.46 4.41 17.38
C ARG A 40 12.71 3.15 16.53
N SER A 41 13.81 2.44 16.83
CA SER A 41 14.22 1.23 16.11
C SER A 41 13.23 0.07 16.35
N ALA A 42 12.85 -0.16 17.60
CA ALA A 42 11.85 -1.15 17.98
C ALA A 42 10.50 -0.86 17.33
N GLY A 43 10.07 0.41 17.34
CA GLY A 43 8.86 0.84 16.65
C GLY A 43 8.86 0.53 15.16
N GLY A 44 10.02 0.68 14.50
CA GLY A 44 10.20 0.30 13.09
C GLY A 44 10.01 -1.21 12.85
N LEU A 45 10.58 -2.05 13.72
CA LEU A 45 10.42 -3.51 13.63
C LEU A 45 8.98 -3.95 13.92
N VAL A 46 8.34 -3.35 14.92
CA VAL A 46 6.92 -3.61 15.23
C VAL A 46 6.03 -3.20 14.06
N ALA A 47 6.32 -2.06 13.41
CA ALA A 47 5.61 -1.65 12.20
C ALA A 47 5.77 -2.67 11.05
N VAL A 48 6.98 -3.21 10.86
CA VAL A 48 7.23 -4.26 9.85
C VAL A 48 6.42 -5.52 10.17
N ALA A 49 6.33 -5.95 11.42
CA ALA A 49 5.46 -7.06 11.83
C ALA A 49 3.99 -6.78 11.48
N GLY A 50 3.51 -5.57 11.80
CA GLY A 50 2.16 -5.13 11.42
C GLY A 50 1.92 -5.16 9.92
N ILE A 51 2.87 -4.71 9.10
CA ILE A 51 2.79 -4.75 7.63
C ILE A 51 2.71 -6.20 7.13
N CYS A 52 3.52 -7.11 7.67
CA CYS A 52 3.49 -8.53 7.29
C CYS A 52 2.17 -9.20 7.67
N LEU A 53 1.64 -8.90 8.87
CA LEU A 53 0.33 -9.38 9.31
C LEU A 53 -0.81 -8.84 8.43
N TYR A 54 -0.73 -7.56 8.06
CA TYR A 54 -1.69 -6.93 7.14
C TYR A 54 -1.66 -7.61 5.76
N ASP A 55 -0.47 -7.97 5.27
CA ASP A 55 -0.30 -8.69 4.01
C ASP A 55 -0.80 -10.14 4.08
N ALA A 56 -0.76 -10.75 5.26
CA ALA A 56 -1.31 -12.07 5.55
C ALA A 56 -2.81 -12.07 5.87
N ASP A 57 -3.50 -10.93 5.66
CA ASP A 57 -4.92 -10.70 5.97
C ASP A 57 -5.29 -10.90 7.45
N ARG A 58 -4.32 -10.70 8.35
CA ARG A 58 -4.55 -10.71 9.81
C ARG A 58 -4.82 -9.30 10.33
N GLN A 59 -5.91 -8.69 9.86
CA GLN A 59 -6.25 -7.27 10.04
C GLN A 59 -6.26 -6.81 11.51
N ALA A 60 -6.91 -7.55 12.41
CA ALA A 60 -6.98 -7.19 13.83
C ALA A 60 -5.61 -7.25 14.51
N ALA A 61 -4.77 -8.24 14.15
CA ALA A 61 -3.40 -8.32 14.65
C ALA A 61 -2.55 -7.17 14.11
N ALA A 62 -2.63 -6.89 12.80
CA ALA A 62 -1.92 -5.77 12.17
C ALA A 62 -2.25 -4.44 12.85
N GLN A 63 -3.53 -4.20 13.17
CA GLN A 63 -3.97 -2.99 13.86
C GLN A 63 -3.33 -2.87 15.25
N ARG A 64 -3.27 -3.95 16.02
CA ARG A 64 -2.62 -3.93 17.35
C ARG A 64 -1.13 -3.58 17.22
N TYR A 65 -0.42 -4.22 16.30
CA TYR A 65 1.00 -3.94 16.07
C TYR A 65 1.23 -2.49 15.61
N PHE A 66 0.35 -1.91 14.80
CA PHE A 66 0.47 -0.50 14.43
C PHE A 66 0.23 0.43 15.62
N PHE A 67 -0.69 0.12 16.54
CA PHE A 67 -0.86 0.91 17.78
C PHE A 67 0.34 0.76 18.71
N ASP A 68 0.95 -0.43 18.82
CA ASP A 68 2.17 -0.64 19.60
C ASP A 68 3.34 0.15 18.99
N ALA A 69 3.50 0.12 17.65
CA ALA A 69 4.47 0.93 16.94
C ALA A 69 4.26 2.44 17.18
N LEU A 70 3.00 2.91 17.23
CA LEU A 70 2.68 4.30 17.50
C LEU A 70 3.04 4.70 18.93
N ARG A 71 2.84 3.81 19.92
CA ARG A 71 3.31 4.04 21.30
C ARG A 71 4.81 4.20 21.37
N LEU A 72 5.56 3.34 20.67
CA LEU A 72 7.03 3.42 20.60
C LEU A 72 7.50 4.68 19.84
N ALA A 73 6.82 5.06 18.76
CA ALA A 73 7.08 6.30 18.04
C ALA A 73 6.90 7.52 18.96
N LYS A 74 5.83 7.55 19.76
CA LYS A 74 5.58 8.60 20.73
C LYS A 74 6.68 8.64 21.81
N ALA A 75 7.09 7.49 22.34
CA ALA A 75 8.16 7.39 23.34
C ALA A 75 9.53 7.83 22.77
N SER A 76 9.78 7.60 21.48
CA SER A 76 11.01 8.08 20.84
C SER A 76 11.05 9.59 20.61
N GLY A 77 9.90 10.27 20.63
CA GLY A 77 9.76 11.69 20.29
C GLY A 77 9.82 11.99 18.80
N ASP A 78 9.94 10.98 17.92
CA ASP A 78 10.00 11.15 16.46
C ASP A 78 8.59 11.33 15.89
N ARG A 79 8.19 12.60 15.69
CA ARG A 79 6.88 12.97 15.14
C ARG A 79 6.70 12.54 13.68
N GLY A 80 7.77 12.58 12.87
CA GLY A 80 7.73 12.14 11.47
C GLY A 80 7.44 10.65 11.38
N PHE A 81 8.12 9.85 12.17
CA PHE A 81 7.87 8.43 12.29
C PHE A 81 6.46 8.13 12.84
N GLY A 82 5.99 8.88 13.84
CA GLY A 82 4.61 8.79 14.31
C GLY A 82 3.60 9.00 13.18
N GLY A 83 3.82 9.99 12.33
CA GLY A 83 3.01 10.25 11.13
C GLY A 83 3.01 9.08 10.15
N TYR A 84 4.17 8.44 9.93
CA TYR A 84 4.26 7.22 9.12
C TYR A 84 3.42 6.07 9.69
N ILE A 85 3.45 5.83 10.99
CA ILE A 85 2.63 4.78 11.61
C ILE A 85 1.13 5.08 11.45
N VAL A 86 0.73 6.35 11.57
CA VAL A 86 -0.67 6.75 11.33
C VAL A 86 -1.05 6.54 9.86
N ALA A 87 -0.14 6.74 8.90
CA ALA A 87 -0.38 6.40 7.49
C ALA A 87 -0.61 4.89 7.28
N LEU A 88 0.10 4.03 8.02
CA LEU A 88 -0.16 2.58 8.00
C LEU A 88 -1.56 2.24 8.53
N LEU A 89 -2.02 2.90 9.61
CA LEU A 89 -3.39 2.76 10.13
C LEU A 89 -4.43 3.28 9.12
N ALA A 90 -4.15 4.38 8.43
CA ALA A 90 -5.01 4.89 7.35
C ALA A 90 -5.12 3.87 6.20
N ASN A 91 -4.00 3.27 5.80
CA ASN A 91 -3.99 2.25 4.75
C ASN A 91 -4.76 0.97 5.16
N LEU A 92 -4.62 0.54 6.41
CA LEU A 92 -5.43 -0.55 6.97
C LEU A 92 -6.92 -0.21 6.95
N SER A 93 -7.29 1.01 7.36
CA SER A 93 -8.68 1.48 7.35
C SER A 93 -9.26 1.55 5.93
N MET A 94 -8.42 1.90 4.92
CA MET A 94 -8.79 1.86 3.50
C MET A 94 -9.20 0.44 3.07
N SER A 95 -8.43 -0.58 3.45
CA SER A 95 -8.75 -1.97 3.10
C SER A 95 -9.99 -2.49 3.83
N LEU A 96 -10.31 -1.94 5.00
CA LEU A 96 -11.51 -2.28 5.77
C LEU A 96 -12.77 -1.49 5.33
N GLY A 97 -12.68 -0.66 4.28
CA GLY A 97 -13.79 0.17 3.80
C GLY A 97 -14.16 1.33 4.74
N ARG A 98 -13.30 1.66 5.72
CA ARG A 98 -13.56 2.70 6.72
C ARG A 98 -13.07 4.06 6.21
N TYR A 99 -13.63 4.55 5.10
CA TYR A 99 -13.10 5.70 4.35
C TYR A 99 -13.06 7.00 5.14
N ARG A 100 -14.07 7.29 5.98
CA ARG A 100 -14.04 8.47 6.88
C ARG A 100 -12.87 8.41 7.86
N GLN A 101 -12.56 7.22 8.37
CA GLN A 101 -11.43 7.02 9.28
C GLN A 101 -10.08 7.22 8.58
N VAL A 102 -9.98 6.87 7.29
CA VAL A 102 -8.78 7.18 6.48
C VAL A 102 -8.51 8.68 6.46
N VAL A 103 -9.54 9.48 6.17
CA VAL A 103 -9.42 10.96 6.15
C VAL A 103 -9.01 11.48 7.52
N GLN A 104 -9.64 11.01 8.60
CA GLN A 104 -9.32 11.41 9.98
C GLN A 104 -7.87 11.08 10.37
N TYR A 105 -7.39 9.87 10.03
CA TYR A 105 -6.00 9.49 10.30
C TYR A 105 -5.02 10.35 9.51
N ALA A 106 -5.26 10.58 8.22
CA ALA A 106 -4.39 11.41 7.39
C ALA A 106 -4.30 12.85 7.94
N GLU A 107 -5.43 13.45 8.31
CA GLU A 107 -5.47 14.77 8.93
C GLU A 107 -4.76 14.79 10.29
N THR A 108 -4.95 13.75 11.11
CA THR A 108 -4.29 13.64 12.41
C THR A 108 -2.77 13.54 12.24
N ALA A 109 -2.28 12.77 11.27
CA ALA A 109 -0.86 12.70 10.96
C ALA A 109 -0.30 14.07 10.54
N MET A 110 -0.99 14.76 9.63
CA MET A 110 -0.55 16.07 9.13
C MET A 110 -0.53 17.14 10.23
N ARG A 111 -1.54 17.19 11.11
CA ARG A 111 -1.60 18.14 12.23
C ARG A 111 -0.62 17.77 13.35
N GLY A 112 -0.56 16.51 13.71
CA GLY A 112 0.22 16.04 14.88
C GLY A 112 1.73 16.07 14.65
N ALA A 113 2.18 15.94 13.41
CA ALA A 113 3.60 15.96 13.09
C ALA A 113 4.23 17.36 13.08
N GLY A 114 3.43 18.45 13.05
CA GLY A 114 3.94 19.82 13.17
C GLY A 114 4.99 20.20 12.14
N GLY A 115 4.83 19.78 10.87
CA GLY A 115 5.78 20.05 9.79
C GLY A 115 6.92 19.03 9.65
N CYS A 116 6.98 18.01 10.49
CA CYS A 116 8.02 16.97 10.43
C CYS A 116 7.76 15.86 9.39
N LEU A 117 6.64 15.91 8.65
CA LEU A 117 6.37 14.93 7.60
C LEU A 117 7.21 15.23 6.36
N SER A 118 7.83 14.18 5.83
CA SER A 118 8.55 14.30 4.56
C SER A 118 7.58 14.50 3.39
N PRO A 119 8.04 15.10 2.27
CA PRO A 119 7.24 15.24 1.06
C PRO A 119 6.66 13.92 0.55
N ALA A 120 7.42 12.82 0.63
CA ALA A 120 6.93 11.50 0.22
C ALA A 120 5.75 11.03 1.09
N LEU A 121 5.85 11.19 2.41
CA LEU A 121 4.78 10.80 3.32
C LEU A 121 3.54 11.69 3.17
N LEU A 122 3.73 13.00 2.95
CA LEU A 122 2.63 13.93 2.65
C LEU A 122 1.91 13.57 1.35
N SER A 123 2.67 13.21 0.31
CA SER A 123 2.08 12.73 -0.95
C SER A 123 1.24 11.48 -0.73
N ASP A 124 1.75 10.48 0.00
CA ASP A 124 1.02 9.24 0.29
C ASP A 124 -0.26 9.49 1.10
N LEU A 125 -0.21 10.33 2.13
CA LEU A 125 -1.39 10.71 2.92
C LEU A 125 -2.46 11.42 2.06
N CYS A 126 -2.06 12.30 1.15
CA CYS A 126 -2.97 12.95 0.21
C CYS A 126 -3.59 11.94 -0.76
N THR A 127 -2.81 10.97 -1.28
CA THR A 127 -3.36 9.93 -2.16
C THR A 127 -4.33 9.00 -1.43
N LEU A 128 -4.07 8.67 -0.15
CA LEU A 128 -5.01 7.91 0.68
C LEU A 128 -6.32 8.68 0.88
N GLN A 129 -6.27 9.99 1.14
CA GLN A 129 -7.46 10.84 1.22
C GLN A 129 -8.21 10.89 -0.12
N ALA A 130 -7.49 11.09 -1.24
CA ALA A 130 -8.09 11.11 -2.58
C ALA A 130 -8.88 9.81 -2.86
N LYS A 131 -8.28 8.66 -2.57
CA LYS A 131 -8.94 7.36 -2.71
C LYS A 131 -10.14 7.21 -1.78
N ALA A 132 -10.04 7.67 -0.54
CA ALA A 132 -11.16 7.63 0.40
C ALA A 132 -12.33 8.50 -0.07
N TYR A 133 -12.06 9.73 -0.54
CA TYR A 133 -13.07 10.61 -1.12
C TYR A 133 -13.69 10.01 -2.39
N ALA A 134 -12.89 9.40 -3.27
CA ALA A 134 -13.40 8.70 -4.44
C ALA A 134 -14.38 7.57 -4.05
N ARG A 135 -14.07 6.80 -3.00
CA ARG A 135 -14.95 5.74 -2.48
C ARG A 135 -16.23 6.29 -1.81
N MET A 136 -16.19 7.51 -1.29
CA MET A 136 -17.36 8.20 -0.75
C MET A 136 -18.17 8.98 -1.81
N GLY A 137 -17.69 9.02 -3.07
CA GLY A 137 -18.33 9.76 -4.16
C GLY A 137 -18.03 11.27 -4.14
N ASP A 138 -17.17 11.75 -3.26
CA ASP A 138 -16.79 13.16 -3.18
C ASP A 138 -15.71 13.49 -4.22
N ARG A 139 -16.17 13.81 -5.43
CA ARG A 139 -15.33 14.14 -6.58
C ARG A 139 -14.47 15.38 -6.33
N VAL A 140 -15.03 16.40 -5.69
CA VAL A 140 -14.34 17.68 -5.47
C VAL A 140 -13.14 17.48 -4.55
N GLN A 141 -13.35 16.85 -3.41
CA GLN A 141 -12.28 16.57 -2.45
C GLN A 141 -11.27 15.57 -3.01
N CYS A 142 -11.71 14.58 -3.78
CA CYS A 142 -10.80 13.65 -4.45
C CYS A 142 -9.79 14.41 -5.32
N HIS A 143 -10.26 15.24 -6.25
CA HIS A 143 -9.37 15.99 -7.14
C HIS A 143 -8.49 17.01 -6.39
N GLU A 144 -9.00 17.63 -5.32
CA GLU A 144 -8.18 18.53 -4.50
C GLU A 144 -7.00 17.78 -3.86
N GLN A 145 -7.26 16.59 -3.28
CA GLN A 145 -6.21 15.80 -2.68
C GLN A 145 -5.24 15.22 -3.72
N MET A 146 -5.71 14.88 -4.92
CA MET A 146 -4.83 14.48 -6.04
C MET A 146 -3.85 15.60 -6.38
N ARG A 147 -4.33 16.82 -6.62
CA ARG A 147 -3.47 17.99 -6.89
C ARG A 147 -2.48 18.27 -5.76
N ARG A 148 -2.92 18.09 -4.51
CA ARG A 148 -2.03 18.24 -3.35
C ARG A 148 -0.93 17.17 -3.34
N ALA A 149 -1.27 15.93 -3.63
CA ALA A 149 -0.31 14.83 -3.74
C ALA A 149 0.75 15.10 -4.82
N GLU A 150 0.34 15.58 -6.00
CA GLU A 150 1.23 15.96 -7.10
C GLU A 150 2.23 17.04 -6.67
N ARG A 151 1.73 18.10 -6.01
CA ARG A 151 2.62 19.16 -5.49
C ARG A 151 3.65 18.61 -4.49
N MET A 152 3.26 17.67 -3.64
CA MET A 152 4.19 17.06 -2.66
C MET A 152 5.16 16.11 -3.35
N THR A 153 4.71 15.33 -4.32
CA THR A 153 5.57 14.44 -5.12
C THR A 153 6.67 15.23 -5.84
N GLY A 154 6.36 16.39 -6.39
CA GLY A 154 7.34 17.28 -7.02
C GLY A 154 8.42 17.84 -6.08
N ARG A 155 8.23 17.70 -4.75
CA ARG A 155 9.18 18.14 -3.72
C ARG A 155 10.06 17.00 -3.19
N ILE A 156 9.81 15.75 -3.59
CA ILE A 156 10.55 14.59 -3.08
C ILE A 156 12.02 14.67 -3.51
N ARG A 157 12.91 14.69 -2.53
CA ARG A 157 14.35 14.53 -2.71
C ARG A 157 14.79 13.25 -2.05
N ARG A 158 15.12 12.23 -2.84
CA ARG A 158 15.35 10.86 -2.35
C ARG A 158 16.40 10.75 -1.26
N SER A 159 17.47 11.55 -1.32
CA SER A 159 18.53 11.59 -0.32
C SER A 159 18.11 12.18 1.03
N GLU A 160 17.00 12.94 1.07
CA GLU A 160 16.49 13.61 2.26
C GLU A 160 15.28 12.88 2.87
N GLU A 161 14.77 11.84 2.20
CA GLU A 161 13.60 11.10 2.64
C GLU A 161 13.97 10.07 3.73
N PRO A 162 13.13 9.93 4.78
CA PRO A 162 13.32 8.89 5.78
C PRO A 162 13.26 7.49 5.17
N PRO A 163 14.04 6.51 5.67
CA PRO A 163 14.08 5.16 5.10
C PRO A 163 12.73 4.47 5.01
N GLU A 164 11.83 4.73 5.95
CA GLU A 164 10.48 4.16 5.97
C GLU A 164 9.60 4.63 4.83
N THR A 165 9.86 5.79 4.24
CA THR A 165 9.12 6.31 3.08
C THR A 165 9.65 5.80 1.74
N GLY A 166 10.69 4.98 1.76
CA GLY A 166 11.29 4.39 0.55
C GLY A 166 10.36 3.53 -0.31
N TYR A 167 9.13 3.27 0.13
CA TYR A 167 8.08 2.64 -0.69
C TYR A 167 7.37 3.63 -1.63
N VAL A 168 7.43 4.93 -1.35
CA VAL A 168 6.87 5.99 -2.20
C VAL A 168 7.81 6.21 -3.38
N GLN A 169 7.64 5.41 -4.42
CA GLN A 169 8.51 5.41 -5.61
C GLN A 169 7.77 6.00 -6.81
N ARG A 170 8.54 6.28 -7.87
CA ARG A 170 7.97 6.68 -9.17
C ARG A 170 6.88 5.68 -9.60
N GLY A 171 5.81 6.18 -10.14
CA GLY A 171 4.63 5.39 -10.54
C GLY A 171 3.69 5.00 -9.40
N LEU A 172 4.01 5.29 -8.12
CA LEU A 172 3.07 5.04 -7.02
C LEU A 172 1.92 6.05 -7.03
N LEU A 173 2.23 7.33 -7.22
CA LEU A 173 1.21 8.38 -7.32
C LEU A 173 0.22 8.07 -8.44
N GLU A 174 0.74 7.74 -9.60
CA GLU A 174 -0.01 7.48 -10.83
C GLU A 174 -0.96 6.28 -10.64
N VAL A 175 -0.48 5.18 -10.07
CA VAL A 175 -1.36 4.02 -9.81
C VAL A 175 -2.44 4.32 -8.78
N GLN A 176 -2.16 5.14 -7.77
CA GLN A 176 -3.15 5.55 -6.78
C GLN A 176 -4.22 6.49 -7.39
N HIS A 177 -3.80 7.42 -8.27
CA HIS A 177 -4.70 8.29 -9.01
C HIS A 177 -5.59 7.48 -9.96
N ALA A 178 -5.03 6.52 -10.69
CA ALA A 178 -5.80 5.62 -11.54
C ALA A 178 -6.88 4.86 -10.76
N GLU A 179 -6.57 4.38 -9.56
CA GLU A 179 -7.56 3.72 -8.70
C GLU A 179 -8.68 4.66 -8.25
N ALA A 180 -8.35 5.90 -7.87
CA ALA A 180 -9.33 6.90 -7.45
C ALA A 180 -10.26 7.32 -8.59
N LEU A 181 -9.69 7.62 -9.76
CA LEU A 181 -10.44 8.02 -10.96
C LEU A 181 -11.32 6.88 -11.48
N ARG A 182 -10.82 5.63 -11.49
CA ARG A 182 -11.64 4.47 -11.83
C ARG A 182 -12.87 4.36 -10.92
N GLN A 183 -12.70 4.64 -9.62
CA GLN A 183 -13.82 4.60 -8.67
C GLN A 183 -14.85 5.70 -8.92
N LEU A 184 -14.42 6.87 -9.41
CA LEU A 184 -15.29 7.98 -9.81
C LEU A 184 -15.93 7.80 -11.19
N GLY A 185 -15.51 6.79 -11.97
CA GLY A 185 -15.97 6.55 -13.33
C GLY A 185 -15.21 7.33 -14.40
N ASP A 186 -14.16 8.07 -14.06
CA ASP A 186 -13.32 8.85 -15.00
C ASP A 186 -12.32 7.92 -15.70
N LEU A 187 -12.84 6.95 -16.44
CA LEU A 187 -12.07 5.79 -16.94
C LEU A 187 -10.98 6.17 -17.95
N ALA A 188 -11.18 7.22 -18.75
CA ALA A 188 -10.16 7.67 -19.71
C ALA A 188 -8.91 8.21 -18.99
N GLN A 189 -9.11 9.07 -18.00
CA GLN A 189 -8.00 9.59 -17.20
C GLN A 189 -7.39 8.49 -16.33
N ALA A 190 -8.20 7.58 -15.77
CA ALA A 190 -7.72 6.44 -15.01
C ALA A 190 -6.77 5.57 -15.83
N GLN A 191 -7.06 5.35 -17.12
CA GLN A 191 -6.18 4.58 -18.01
C GLN A 191 -4.87 5.31 -18.27
N ALA A 192 -4.90 6.60 -18.59
CA ALA A 192 -3.69 7.39 -18.80
C ALA A 192 -2.73 7.31 -17.60
N TYR A 193 -3.25 7.51 -16.39
CA TYR A 193 -2.45 7.35 -15.17
C TYR A 193 -1.96 5.92 -14.94
N ALA A 194 -2.77 4.89 -15.24
CA ALA A 194 -2.37 3.50 -15.06
C ALA A 194 -1.25 3.09 -16.04
N GLU A 195 -1.28 3.59 -17.27
CA GLU A 195 -0.24 3.39 -18.29
C GLU A 195 1.05 4.13 -17.90
N GLU A 196 0.95 5.40 -17.48
CA GLU A 196 2.08 6.17 -16.97
C GLU A 196 2.75 5.49 -15.77
N ALA A 197 1.97 4.89 -14.86
CA ALA A 197 2.50 4.13 -13.74
C ALA A 197 3.40 2.97 -14.16
N LEU A 198 3.15 2.35 -15.30
CA LEU A 198 3.96 1.26 -15.84
C LEU A 198 5.25 1.75 -16.53
N THR A 199 5.19 2.88 -17.23
CA THR A 199 6.35 3.44 -17.93
C THR A 199 7.36 4.06 -16.97
N THR A 200 6.90 4.64 -15.86
CA THR A 200 7.75 5.28 -14.85
C THR A 200 8.31 4.30 -13.79
N ALA A 201 7.89 3.04 -13.84
CA ALA A 201 8.26 2.02 -12.86
C ALA A 201 9.73 1.65 -12.92
N GLU A 202 10.42 1.70 -11.77
CA GLU A 202 11.70 1.02 -11.61
C GLU A 202 11.48 -0.50 -11.59
N SER A 203 12.27 -1.23 -12.38
CA SER A 203 12.15 -2.70 -12.55
C SER A 203 12.43 -3.52 -11.29
N SER A 204 13.04 -2.91 -10.27
CA SER A 204 13.50 -3.58 -9.05
C SER A 204 12.38 -4.01 -8.07
N HIS A 205 11.14 -3.51 -8.24
CA HIS A 205 10.05 -3.75 -7.29
C HIS A 205 8.92 -4.59 -7.89
N LEU A 206 9.17 -5.89 -8.05
CA LEU A 206 8.23 -6.86 -8.63
C LEU A 206 6.80 -6.76 -8.07
N ARG A 207 6.65 -6.70 -6.75
CA ARG A 207 5.34 -6.57 -6.12
C ARG A 207 4.60 -5.30 -6.54
N SER A 208 5.32 -4.18 -6.65
CA SER A 208 4.74 -2.90 -7.12
C SER A 208 4.28 -3.01 -8.58
N GLN A 209 5.05 -3.71 -9.43
CA GLN A 209 4.66 -3.96 -10.81
C GLN A 209 3.37 -4.78 -10.91
N VAL A 210 3.23 -5.84 -10.10
CA VAL A 210 2.00 -6.66 -10.06
C VAL A 210 0.78 -5.81 -9.72
N HIS A 211 0.91 -4.90 -8.74
CA HIS A 211 -0.18 -3.97 -8.41
C HIS A 211 -0.53 -3.00 -9.54
N ARG A 212 0.46 -2.52 -10.30
CA ARG A 212 0.27 -1.65 -11.47
C ARG A 212 -0.45 -2.37 -12.60
N PHE A 213 -0.01 -3.59 -12.93
CA PHE A 213 -0.71 -4.43 -13.91
C PHE A 213 -2.16 -4.71 -13.48
N ALA A 214 -2.39 -5.03 -12.21
CA ALA A 214 -3.73 -5.23 -11.69
C ALA A 214 -4.60 -3.98 -11.83
N THR A 215 -4.05 -2.79 -11.57
CA THR A 215 -4.78 -1.52 -11.71
C THR A 215 -5.14 -1.25 -13.16
N LEU A 216 -4.19 -1.39 -14.10
CA LEU A 216 -4.46 -1.20 -15.53
C LEU A 216 -5.49 -2.21 -16.03
N ALA A 217 -5.35 -3.50 -15.70
CA ALA A 217 -6.31 -4.52 -16.09
C ALA A 217 -7.73 -4.22 -15.57
N MET A 218 -7.86 -3.73 -14.34
CA MET A 218 -9.15 -3.31 -13.77
C MET A 218 -9.76 -2.09 -14.49
N VAL A 219 -8.94 -1.14 -14.94
CA VAL A 219 -9.39 0.04 -15.69
C VAL A 219 -9.82 -0.37 -17.09
N LEU A 220 -9.03 -1.17 -17.80
CA LEU A 220 -9.35 -1.69 -19.14
C LEU A 220 -10.64 -2.51 -19.13
N ALA A 221 -10.80 -3.41 -18.16
CA ALA A 221 -12.02 -4.18 -17.98
C ALA A 221 -13.24 -3.26 -17.72
N ALA A 222 -13.10 -2.21 -16.91
CA ALA A 222 -14.17 -1.23 -16.67
C ALA A 222 -14.57 -0.49 -17.94
N ARG A 223 -13.62 -0.21 -18.86
CA ARG A 223 -13.85 0.40 -20.17
C ARG A 223 -14.42 -0.57 -21.21
N GLY A 224 -14.52 -1.86 -20.90
CA GLY A 224 -14.96 -2.88 -21.84
C GLY A 224 -13.86 -3.39 -22.79
N GLN A 225 -12.61 -3.00 -22.60
CA GLN A 225 -11.43 -3.43 -23.38
C GLN A 225 -10.94 -4.79 -22.83
N VAL A 226 -11.76 -5.83 -22.98
CA VAL A 226 -11.59 -7.09 -22.23
C VAL A 226 -10.36 -7.87 -22.68
N GLU A 227 -10.08 -7.90 -23.98
CA GLU A 227 -8.92 -8.62 -24.53
C GLU A 227 -7.59 -7.98 -24.07
N GLU A 228 -7.52 -6.64 -24.10
CA GLU A 228 -6.35 -5.91 -23.58
C GLU A 228 -6.19 -6.12 -22.06
N ALA A 229 -7.32 -6.08 -21.33
CA ALA A 229 -7.33 -6.34 -19.88
C ALA A 229 -6.77 -7.74 -19.56
N ALA A 230 -7.15 -8.77 -20.35
CA ALA A 230 -6.65 -10.12 -20.19
C ALA A 230 -5.15 -10.21 -20.48
N GLY A 231 -4.64 -9.57 -21.53
CA GLY A 231 -3.22 -9.50 -21.84
C GLY A 231 -2.38 -8.87 -20.73
N VAL A 232 -2.86 -7.75 -20.16
CA VAL A 232 -2.21 -7.10 -19.01
C VAL A 232 -2.29 -7.99 -17.76
N ALA A 233 -3.41 -8.69 -17.56
CA ALA A 233 -3.62 -9.55 -16.41
C ALA A 233 -2.73 -10.81 -16.46
N HIS A 234 -2.37 -11.33 -17.62
CA HIS A 234 -1.35 -12.38 -17.77
C HIS A 234 0.00 -11.93 -17.21
N ARG A 235 0.44 -10.70 -17.56
CA ARG A 235 1.69 -10.12 -17.02
C ARG A 235 1.63 -9.94 -15.48
N MET A 236 0.47 -9.64 -14.94
CA MET A 236 0.24 -9.61 -13.49
C MET A 236 0.49 -11.00 -12.86
N LEU A 237 -0.06 -12.07 -13.45
CA LEU A 237 0.13 -13.43 -12.96
C LEU A 237 1.60 -13.88 -13.02
N ASP A 238 2.29 -13.55 -14.11
CA ASP A 238 3.72 -13.85 -14.27
C ASP A 238 4.56 -13.20 -13.16
N GLY A 239 4.32 -11.91 -12.92
CA GLY A 239 5.03 -11.15 -11.89
C GLY A 239 4.70 -11.58 -10.46
N ALA A 240 3.57 -12.26 -10.24
CA ALA A 240 3.13 -12.70 -8.91
C ALA A 240 3.67 -14.08 -8.51
N GLN A 241 4.35 -14.79 -9.42
CA GLN A 241 4.87 -16.13 -9.14
C GLN A 241 5.84 -16.11 -7.93
N GLY A 242 5.64 -17.04 -7.01
CA GLY A 242 6.44 -17.17 -5.78
C GLY A 242 6.16 -16.11 -4.71
N MET A 243 5.11 -15.31 -4.84
CA MET A 243 4.71 -14.34 -3.82
C MET A 243 3.57 -14.88 -2.95
N GLU A 244 3.86 -15.10 -1.67
CA GLU A 244 2.88 -15.53 -0.68
C GLU A 244 2.26 -14.31 0.04
N SER A 245 1.22 -13.74 -0.58
CA SER A 245 0.50 -12.58 -0.09
C SER A 245 -1.00 -12.77 -0.31
N ARG A 246 -1.76 -12.87 0.78
CA ARG A 246 -3.23 -13.01 0.69
C ARG A 246 -3.87 -11.79 0.04
N ARG A 247 -3.40 -10.59 0.36
CA ARG A 247 -3.90 -9.36 -0.28
C ARG A 247 -3.63 -9.30 -1.78
N LEU A 248 -2.46 -9.77 -2.21
CA LEU A 248 -2.16 -9.83 -3.64
C LEU A 248 -3.07 -10.84 -4.34
N ARG A 249 -3.30 -11.98 -3.71
CA ARG A 249 -4.24 -13.00 -4.19
C ARG A 249 -5.66 -12.45 -4.34
N GLU A 250 -6.19 -11.76 -3.34
CA GLU A 250 -7.50 -11.10 -3.41
C GLU A 250 -7.59 -10.10 -4.57
N ARG A 251 -6.52 -9.33 -4.79
CA ARG A 251 -6.46 -8.40 -5.90
C ARG A 251 -6.47 -9.12 -7.26
N MET A 252 -5.76 -10.24 -7.40
CA MET A 252 -5.79 -11.07 -8.60
C MET A 252 -7.19 -11.67 -8.83
N LEU A 253 -7.85 -12.15 -7.78
CA LEU A 253 -9.23 -12.62 -7.86
C LEU A 253 -10.21 -11.51 -8.27
N ALA A 254 -10.02 -10.29 -7.80
CA ALA A 254 -10.83 -9.14 -8.21
C ALA A 254 -10.64 -8.83 -9.71
N VAL A 255 -9.42 -8.90 -10.24
CA VAL A 255 -9.14 -8.76 -11.69
C VAL A 255 -9.83 -9.86 -12.49
N CYS A 256 -9.73 -11.12 -12.06
CA CYS A 256 -10.42 -12.25 -12.68
C CYS A 256 -11.94 -12.02 -12.73
N GLY A 257 -12.52 -11.59 -11.61
CA GLY A 257 -13.95 -11.29 -11.52
C GLY A 257 -14.37 -10.18 -12.47
N ALA A 258 -13.58 -9.10 -12.56
CA ALA A 258 -13.85 -7.96 -13.43
C ALA A 258 -13.82 -8.35 -14.92
N ILE A 259 -12.80 -9.11 -15.35
CA ILE A 259 -12.66 -9.59 -16.72
C ILE A 259 -13.81 -10.55 -17.07
N ARG A 260 -14.10 -11.53 -16.20
CA ARG A 260 -15.18 -12.50 -16.40
C ARG A 260 -16.55 -11.83 -16.52
N ALA A 261 -16.82 -10.79 -15.75
CA ALA A 261 -18.10 -10.08 -15.77
C ALA A 261 -18.35 -9.28 -17.05
N LYS A 262 -17.31 -8.97 -17.83
CA LYS A 262 -17.39 -8.09 -19.00
C LYS A 262 -17.31 -8.81 -20.34
N GLY A 263 -16.87 -10.06 -20.40
CA GLY A 263 -16.75 -10.72 -21.68
C GLY A 263 -16.43 -12.21 -21.65
N ALA A 264 -16.71 -12.85 -22.80
CA ALA A 264 -16.50 -14.27 -23.05
C ALA A 264 -15.48 -14.50 -24.20
N GLY A 265 -14.62 -13.51 -24.51
CA GLY A 265 -13.59 -13.63 -25.53
C GLY A 265 -12.58 -14.75 -25.23
N SER A 266 -11.79 -15.14 -26.22
CA SER A 266 -10.84 -16.26 -26.08
C SER A 266 -9.77 -15.95 -25.05
N ALA A 267 -9.15 -14.76 -25.11
CA ALA A 267 -8.10 -14.35 -24.18
C ALA A 267 -8.64 -14.19 -22.73
N ALA A 268 -9.88 -13.70 -22.58
CA ALA A 268 -10.51 -13.63 -21.26
C ALA A 268 -10.73 -15.01 -20.63
N ARG A 269 -11.15 -16.00 -21.42
CA ARG A 269 -11.31 -17.38 -20.95
C ARG A 269 -9.98 -18.02 -20.58
N GLU A 270 -8.98 -17.91 -21.43
CA GLU A 270 -7.62 -18.40 -21.19
C GLU A 270 -7.02 -17.80 -19.91
N PHE A 271 -7.15 -16.49 -19.74
CA PHE A 271 -6.70 -15.83 -18.51
C PHE A 271 -7.40 -16.38 -17.25
N VAL A 272 -8.73 -16.54 -17.30
CA VAL A 272 -9.52 -17.01 -16.14
C VAL A 272 -9.14 -18.46 -15.77
N GLU A 273 -8.93 -19.35 -16.74
CA GLU A 273 -8.47 -20.71 -16.47
C GLU A 273 -7.07 -20.73 -15.87
N ARG A 274 -6.11 -20.01 -16.46
CA ARG A 274 -4.76 -19.90 -15.91
C ARG A 274 -4.77 -19.32 -14.48
N ALA A 275 -5.59 -18.28 -14.23
CA ALA A 275 -5.71 -17.70 -12.91
C ALA A 275 -6.31 -18.65 -11.88
N LYS A 276 -7.29 -19.49 -12.26
CA LYS A 276 -7.81 -20.54 -11.39
C LYS A 276 -6.71 -21.51 -10.97
N ASP A 277 -5.90 -22.00 -11.90
CA ASP A 277 -4.83 -22.94 -11.63
C ASP A 277 -3.80 -22.34 -10.66
N GLN A 278 -3.33 -21.12 -10.92
CA GLN A 278 -2.34 -20.44 -10.09
C GLN A 278 -2.89 -20.04 -8.70
N LEU A 279 -4.18 -19.69 -8.61
CA LEU A 279 -4.82 -19.28 -7.36
C LEU A 279 -5.44 -20.43 -6.57
N SER A 280 -5.48 -21.65 -7.10
CA SER A 280 -5.96 -22.84 -6.40
C SER A 280 -4.98 -23.33 -5.35
N THR A 281 -3.70 -22.99 -5.45
CA THR A 281 -2.69 -23.36 -4.46
C THR A 281 -2.94 -22.59 -3.15
N PRO A 282 -3.11 -23.26 -2.01
CA PRO A 282 -3.29 -22.61 -0.71
C PRO A 282 -2.05 -21.78 -0.35
N ILE A 283 -2.27 -20.58 0.21
CA ILE A 283 -1.23 -19.71 0.81
C ILE A 283 -1.37 -19.77 2.33
#